data_7d063b9f81644c0775818db4191925f8
#
_entry.id   7d063b9f81644c0775818db4191925f8
#
_cell.length_a   1.000
_cell.length_b   1.000
_cell.length_c   1.000
_cell.angle_alpha   90.00
_cell.angle_beta   90.00
_cell.angle_gamma   90.00
#
_symmetry.space_group_name_H-M   'P 1'
#
loop_
_entity.id
_entity.type
_entity.pdbx_description
1 polymer ?
#
loop_
_entity_poly.entity_id
_entity_poly.type
_entity_poly.pdbx_seq_one_letter_code
_entity_poly.pdbx_strand_id
1 'polypeptide(L)'
;GLVEGILVGDTETIKGVCKENGYDESCFKIVHEPNDVRGAETAVEMIRNGEADVIMKGLVSTDKYMRAILNKERGLVAPNAILSHVTVMECSSYHKLLTVSDVAVIPCPDLNQKISMIKYVTITARALGVEKPKVAMIAPTEQVLPKVQSTVDAAILSKMGERGQIPGCIIEGPMALDVAVDKEAAEIKKMQSVVAGDADCLIFPNLESGNVFYKTNTKLGHSKQGAVLVGAKVPSVLSSRGDSVETKLNSIALAAILSE
;
A
#
# COMPACT_ATOMS: atom_id res chain seq x y z
N GLY A 1 11.74 -11.22 17.93
CA GLY A 1 11.89 -10.34 16.78
C GLY A 1 10.54 -9.98 16.18
N LEU A 2 10.52 -9.06 15.22
CA LEU A 2 9.27 -8.64 14.53
C LEU A 2 8.76 -9.74 13.60
N VAL A 3 9.69 -10.39 12.88
CA VAL A 3 9.42 -11.49 11.94
C VAL A 3 10.58 -12.50 11.95
N GLU A 4 10.31 -13.72 11.50
CA GLU A 4 11.34 -14.70 11.19
C GLU A 4 11.67 -14.63 9.70
N GLY A 5 12.97 -14.59 9.37
CA GLY A 5 13.44 -14.41 8.00
C GLY A 5 13.73 -15.74 7.30
N ILE A 6 13.09 -15.94 6.13
CA ILE A 6 13.43 -17.02 5.20
C ILE A 6 14.05 -16.37 3.96
N LEU A 7 15.31 -16.66 3.67
CA LEU A 7 16.05 -16.10 2.54
C LEU A 7 16.10 -17.14 1.40
N VAL A 8 15.48 -16.80 0.27
CA VAL A 8 15.50 -17.64 -0.93
C VAL A 8 16.49 -17.05 -1.93
N GLY A 9 17.55 -17.77 -2.26
CA GLY A 9 18.60 -17.30 -3.16
C GLY A 9 19.84 -18.18 -3.17
N ASP A 10 20.92 -17.66 -3.77
CA ASP A 10 22.21 -18.34 -3.75
C ASP A 10 22.82 -18.34 -2.34
N THR A 11 23.01 -19.54 -1.77
CA THR A 11 23.46 -19.71 -0.39
C THR A 11 24.80 -19.04 -0.13
N GLU A 12 25.78 -19.17 -1.04
CA GLU A 12 27.11 -18.60 -0.82
C GLU A 12 27.07 -17.07 -0.89
N THR A 13 26.29 -16.54 -1.79
CA THR A 13 26.04 -15.08 -1.86
C THR A 13 25.38 -14.56 -0.59
N ILE A 14 24.35 -15.25 -0.09
CA ILE A 14 23.65 -14.87 1.18
C ILE A 14 24.62 -14.89 2.35
N LYS A 15 25.40 -15.97 2.50
CA LYS A 15 26.41 -16.10 3.57
C LYS A 15 27.48 -15.02 3.47
N GLY A 16 27.93 -14.72 2.25
CA GLY A 16 28.87 -13.62 2.00
C GLY A 16 28.34 -12.27 2.50
N VAL A 17 27.10 -11.93 2.14
CA VAL A 17 26.44 -10.71 2.59
C VAL A 17 26.26 -10.65 4.12
N CYS A 18 25.85 -11.77 4.74
CA CYS A 18 25.76 -11.86 6.21
C CYS A 18 27.10 -11.57 6.87
N LYS A 19 28.17 -12.21 6.39
CA LYS A 19 29.54 -12.02 6.91
C LYS A 19 30.06 -10.58 6.74
N GLU A 20 29.84 -9.99 5.56
CA GLU A 20 30.27 -8.61 5.27
C GLU A 20 29.56 -7.58 6.17
N ASN A 21 28.33 -7.85 6.58
CA ASN A 21 27.54 -6.97 7.42
C ASN A 21 27.51 -7.39 8.90
N GLY A 22 28.27 -8.40 9.30
CA GLY A 22 28.37 -8.85 10.70
C GLY A 22 27.12 -9.52 11.25
N TYR A 23 26.29 -10.12 10.39
CA TYR A 23 25.13 -10.91 10.79
C TYR A 23 25.48 -12.41 10.90
N ASP A 24 24.93 -13.07 11.91
CA ASP A 24 24.98 -14.52 12.01
C ASP A 24 23.98 -15.14 11.02
N GLU A 25 24.48 -15.94 10.08
CA GLU A 25 23.66 -16.62 9.08
C GLU A 25 22.66 -17.60 9.70
N SER A 26 22.95 -18.13 10.90
CA SER A 26 22.05 -19.02 11.63
C SER A 26 20.73 -18.38 12.07
N CYS A 27 20.64 -17.03 12.05
CA CYS A 27 19.43 -16.31 12.31
C CYS A 27 18.36 -16.42 11.20
N PHE A 28 18.74 -17.01 10.05
CA PHE A 28 17.87 -17.13 8.88
C PHE A 28 17.71 -18.57 8.43
N LYS A 29 16.51 -18.97 8.02
CA LYS A 29 16.31 -20.17 7.21
C LYS A 29 16.72 -19.83 5.76
N ILE A 30 17.75 -20.50 5.24
CA ILE A 30 18.22 -20.29 3.87
C ILE A 30 17.67 -21.39 2.97
N VAL A 31 17.03 -21.02 1.86
CA VAL A 31 16.57 -21.92 0.81
C VAL A 31 17.41 -21.63 -0.44
N HIS A 32 18.22 -22.60 -0.83
CA HIS A 32 19.16 -22.45 -1.96
C HIS A 32 18.41 -22.47 -3.30
N GLU A 33 18.39 -21.34 -4.00
CA GLU A 33 17.93 -21.22 -5.39
C GLU A 33 18.68 -20.07 -6.06
N PRO A 34 19.73 -20.36 -6.85
CA PRO A 34 20.57 -19.30 -7.45
C PRO A 34 19.92 -18.59 -8.64
N ASN A 35 18.84 -19.13 -9.20
CA ASN A 35 18.14 -18.52 -10.31
C ASN A 35 17.05 -17.58 -9.81
N ASP A 36 17.14 -16.29 -10.12
CA ASP A 36 16.20 -15.25 -9.70
C ASP A 36 14.71 -15.55 -10.00
N VAL A 37 14.42 -16.14 -11.18
CA VAL A 37 13.03 -16.45 -11.56
C VAL A 37 12.52 -17.58 -10.70
N ARG A 38 13.29 -18.66 -10.59
CA ARG A 38 12.95 -19.80 -9.73
C ARG A 38 12.88 -19.41 -8.26
N GLY A 39 13.78 -18.54 -7.79
CA GLY A 39 13.77 -18.05 -6.41
C GLY A 39 12.47 -17.31 -6.09
N ALA A 40 11.97 -16.47 -7.01
CA ALA A 40 10.68 -15.82 -6.86
C ALA A 40 9.51 -16.83 -6.88
N GLU A 41 9.56 -17.84 -7.77
CA GLU A 41 8.55 -18.92 -7.84
C GLU A 41 8.58 -19.79 -6.57
N THR A 42 9.76 -20.16 -6.06
CA THR A 42 9.93 -20.92 -4.81
C THR A 42 9.35 -20.14 -3.62
N ALA A 43 9.63 -18.85 -3.50
CA ALA A 43 9.06 -18.03 -2.44
C ALA A 43 7.52 -17.96 -2.51
N VAL A 44 6.95 -17.84 -3.71
CA VAL A 44 5.49 -17.90 -3.93
C VAL A 44 4.93 -19.28 -3.55
N GLU A 45 5.60 -20.37 -3.88
CA GLU A 45 5.17 -21.72 -3.52
C GLU A 45 5.17 -21.93 -2.00
N MET A 46 6.19 -21.45 -1.29
CA MET A 46 6.25 -21.49 0.17
C MET A 46 5.05 -20.77 0.82
N ILE A 47 4.67 -19.58 0.30
CA ILE A 47 3.44 -18.90 0.75
C ILE A 47 2.18 -19.74 0.48
N ARG A 48 2.10 -20.37 -0.66
CA ARG A 48 0.94 -21.22 -1.01
C ARG A 48 0.81 -22.42 -0.08
N ASN A 49 1.94 -22.98 0.34
CA ASN A 49 2.01 -24.12 1.26
C ASN A 49 1.79 -23.71 2.73
N GLY A 50 1.69 -22.40 3.04
CA GLY A 50 1.54 -21.90 4.41
C GLY A 50 2.84 -21.92 5.21
N GLU A 51 3.99 -21.89 4.54
CA GLU A 51 5.31 -21.86 5.18
C GLU A 51 5.77 -20.44 5.55
N ALA A 52 5.07 -19.40 5.04
CA ALA A 52 5.31 -18.01 5.38
C ALA A 52 4.06 -17.15 5.14
N ASP A 53 3.94 -16.04 5.88
CA ASP A 53 2.77 -15.16 5.93
C ASP A 53 2.97 -13.82 5.20
N VAL A 54 4.20 -13.52 4.82
CA VAL A 54 4.61 -12.30 4.11
C VAL A 54 5.65 -12.65 3.05
N ILE A 55 5.54 -12.04 1.88
CA ILE A 55 6.58 -12.15 0.85
C ILE A 55 7.22 -10.78 0.59
N MET A 56 8.55 -10.73 0.56
CA MET A 56 9.30 -9.51 0.29
C MET A 56 10.27 -9.67 -0.88
N LYS A 57 10.26 -8.67 -1.76
CA LYS A 57 11.24 -8.57 -2.84
C LYS A 57 12.61 -8.19 -2.28
N GLY A 58 13.61 -9.02 -2.58
CA GLY A 58 15.03 -8.67 -2.39
C GLY A 58 15.64 -7.99 -3.62
N LEU A 59 16.79 -8.50 -4.09
CA LEU A 59 17.51 -7.97 -5.25
C LEU A 59 16.89 -8.38 -6.60
N VAL A 60 16.00 -9.37 -6.63
CA VAL A 60 15.27 -9.77 -7.83
C VAL A 60 14.56 -8.58 -8.47
N SER A 61 14.49 -8.52 -9.81
CA SER A 61 13.82 -7.42 -10.50
C SER A 61 12.31 -7.41 -10.19
N THR A 62 11.72 -6.21 -10.20
CA THR A 62 10.27 -6.03 -9.96
C THR A 62 9.43 -6.85 -10.94
N ASP A 63 9.84 -6.92 -12.22
CA ASP A 63 9.15 -7.71 -13.25
C ASP A 63 9.10 -9.20 -12.90
N LYS A 64 10.22 -9.81 -12.53
CA LYS A 64 10.29 -11.23 -12.13
C LYS A 64 9.45 -11.51 -10.89
N TYR A 65 9.54 -10.65 -9.88
CA TYR A 65 8.77 -10.74 -8.65
C TYR A 65 7.26 -10.64 -8.91
N MET A 66 6.82 -9.61 -9.64
CA MET A 66 5.41 -9.42 -9.98
C MET A 66 4.87 -10.54 -10.86
N ARG A 67 5.68 -11.06 -11.80
CA ARG A 67 5.30 -12.18 -12.66
C ARG A 67 5.04 -13.46 -11.85
N ALA A 68 5.83 -13.72 -10.81
CA ALA A 68 5.61 -14.86 -9.92
C ALA A 68 4.30 -14.69 -9.11
N ILE A 69 4.06 -13.52 -8.52
CA ILE A 69 2.86 -13.22 -7.73
C ILE A 69 1.58 -13.25 -8.60
N LEU A 70 1.64 -12.70 -9.81
CA LEU A 70 0.50 -12.59 -10.74
C LEU A 70 0.29 -13.83 -11.60
N ASN A 71 1.08 -14.90 -11.45
CA ASN A 71 0.91 -16.12 -12.21
C ASN A 71 -0.50 -16.68 -11.96
N LYS A 72 -1.25 -16.96 -13.06
CA LYS A 72 -2.67 -17.35 -12.98
C LYS A 72 -2.89 -18.72 -12.32
N GLU A 73 -1.92 -19.64 -12.44
CA GLU A 73 -2.03 -21.02 -11.93
C GLU A 73 -1.35 -21.20 -10.58
N ARG A 74 -0.19 -20.55 -10.39
CA ARG A 74 0.71 -20.77 -9.25
C ARG A 74 0.96 -19.52 -8.43
N GLY A 75 0.40 -18.36 -8.81
CA GLY A 75 0.58 -17.10 -8.10
C GLY A 75 -0.24 -16.97 -6.81
N LEU A 76 -0.25 -15.76 -6.28
CA LEU A 76 -0.89 -15.44 -5.01
C LEU A 76 -2.19 -14.62 -5.17
N VAL A 77 -2.53 -14.21 -6.39
CA VAL A 77 -3.71 -13.37 -6.65
C VAL A 77 -4.86 -14.25 -7.10
N ALA A 78 -5.95 -14.24 -6.34
CA ALA A 78 -7.16 -15.00 -6.70
C ALA A 78 -7.80 -14.47 -8.00
N PRO A 79 -8.54 -15.30 -8.75
CA PRO A 79 -9.31 -14.82 -9.90
C PRO A 79 -10.19 -13.62 -9.52
N ASN A 80 -10.15 -12.56 -10.33
CA ASN A 80 -10.89 -11.32 -10.14
C ASN A 80 -10.48 -10.48 -8.89
N ALA A 81 -9.47 -10.88 -8.12
CA ALA A 81 -8.93 -10.03 -7.07
C ALA A 81 -8.16 -8.85 -7.69
N ILE A 82 -8.27 -7.70 -7.07
CA ILE A 82 -7.61 -6.46 -7.50
C ILE A 82 -6.38 -6.27 -6.64
N LEU A 83 -5.21 -6.33 -7.27
CA LEU A 83 -3.96 -5.99 -6.61
C LEU A 83 -3.79 -4.48 -6.57
N SER A 84 -3.49 -3.91 -5.41
CA SER A 84 -3.28 -2.48 -5.22
C SER A 84 -2.10 -2.22 -4.28
N HIS A 85 -1.58 -1.01 -4.33
CA HIS A 85 -0.48 -0.57 -3.47
C HIS A 85 -1.00 0.37 -2.40
N VAL A 86 -0.80 0.00 -1.14
CA VAL A 86 -1.13 0.82 0.03
C VAL A 86 0.16 1.29 0.69
N THR A 87 0.24 2.59 0.93
CA THR A 87 1.35 3.23 1.65
C THR A 87 0.83 3.92 2.89
N VAL A 88 1.49 3.71 4.01
CA VAL A 88 1.29 4.46 5.25
C VAL A 88 2.43 5.46 5.37
N MET A 89 2.10 6.73 5.60
CA MET A 89 3.05 7.84 5.65
C MET A 89 2.93 8.58 6.98
N GLU A 90 4.09 8.88 7.57
CA GLU A 90 4.24 9.83 8.68
C GLU A 90 4.77 11.14 8.09
N CYS A 91 3.88 12.12 7.93
CA CYS A 91 4.21 13.44 7.41
C CYS A 91 4.36 14.41 8.58
N SER A 92 5.51 15.09 8.70
CA SER A 92 5.79 16.02 9.81
C SER A 92 4.81 17.19 9.93
N SER A 93 4.16 17.55 8.81
CA SER A 93 3.14 18.61 8.73
C SER A 93 1.71 18.11 8.96
N TYR A 94 1.52 16.82 9.22
CA TYR A 94 0.20 16.24 9.45
C TYR A 94 0.15 15.51 10.79
N HIS A 95 -0.94 15.69 11.52
CA HIS A 95 -1.05 15.29 12.94
C HIS A 95 -1.23 13.79 13.20
N LYS A 96 -1.36 12.97 12.16
CA LYS A 96 -1.53 11.51 12.26
C LYS A 96 -0.95 10.78 11.04
N LEU A 97 -0.92 9.45 11.10
CA LEU A 97 -0.54 8.63 9.96
C LEU A 97 -1.56 8.78 8.83
N LEU A 98 -1.08 8.83 7.60
CA LEU A 98 -1.89 8.96 6.40
C LEU A 98 -1.74 7.70 5.55
N THR A 99 -2.84 6.98 5.34
CA THR A 99 -2.88 5.77 4.51
C THR A 99 -3.33 6.12 3.11
N VAL A 100 -2.55 5.84 2.08
CA VAL A 100 -2.83 6.30 0.71
C VAL A 100 -2.81 5.15 -0.30
N SER A 101 -3.65 5.26 -1.34
CA SER A 101 -3.74 4.30 -2.46
C SER A 101 -4.32 4.97 -3.71
N ASP A 102 -3.98 4.58 -4.95
CA ASP A 102 -2.87 3.75 -5.38
C ASP A 102 -1.73 4.65 -5.84
N VAL A 103 -0.48 4.28 -5.54
CA VAL A 103 0.67 5.12 -5.90
C VAL A 103 1.68 4.39 -6.81
N ALA A 104 1.40 3.10 -7.18
CA ALA A 104 2.40 2.28 -7.85
C ALA A 104 1.87 1.20 -8.83
N VAL A 105 0.60 0.84 -8.82
CA VAL A 105 0.10 -0.37 -9.51
C VAL A 105 -1.03 -0.10 -10.51
N ILE A 106 -2.09 0.63 -10.13
CA ILE A 106 -3.29 0.79 -10.94
C ILE A 106 -3.27 2.13 -11.68
N PRO A 107 -3.06 2.16 -13.01
CA PRO A 107 -2.91 3.43 -13.73
C PRO A 107 -4.15 4.32 -13.66
N CYS A 108 -5.31 3.81 -14.08
CA CYS A 108 -6.59 4.53 -14.09
C CYS A 108 -7.65 3.63 -13.45
N PRO A 109 -7.81 3.64 -12.12
CA PRO A 109 -8.75 2.74 -11.46
C PRO A 109 -10.21 3.07 -11.82
N ASP A 110 -10.97 2.04 -12.22
CA ASP A 110 -12.42 2.11 -12.34
C ASP A 110 -13.12 2.12 -10.98
N LEU A 111 -14.45 2.19 -10.96
CA LEU A 111 -15.23 2.21 -9.71
C LEU A 111 -14.99 0.96 -8.86
N ASN A 112 -14.93 -0.23 -9.46
CA ASN A 112 -14.72 -1.49 -8.73
C ASN A 112 -13.32 -1.55 -8.12
N GLN A 113 -12.32 -1.08 -8.87
CA GLN A 113 -10.95 -0.95 -8.38
C GLN A 113 -10.87 0.06 -7.24
N LYS A 114 -11.54 1.22 -7.34
CA LYS A 114 -11.61 2.21 -6.25
C LYS A 114 -12.32 1.66 -5.00
N ILE A 115 -13.39 0.87 -5.16
CA ILE A 115 -14.02 0.18 -4.03
C ILE A 115 -13.02 -0.75 -3.32
N SER A 116 -12.20 -1.49 -4.08
CA SER A 116 -11.15 -2.35 -3.51
C SER A 116 -10.06 -1.53 -2.83
N MET A 117 -9.61 -0.43 -3.45
CA MET A 117 -8.65 0.49 -2.83
C MET A 117 -9.17 1.04 -1.50
N ILE A 118 -10.43 1.48 -1.43
CA ILE A 118 -11.07 1.95 -0.20
C ILE A 118 -11.08 0.85 0.88
N LYS A 119 -11.44 -0.38 0.52
CA LYS A 119 -11.42 -1.52 1.46
C LYS A 119 -10.01 -1.76 2.00
N TYR A 120 -8.99 -1.72 1.15
CA TYR A 120 -7.61 -1.97 1.54
C TYR A 120 -7.06 -0.88 2.47
N VAL A 121 -7.25 0.40 2.15
CA VAL A 121 -6.82 1.47 3.07
C VAL A 121 -7.60 1.44 4.38
N THR A 122 -8.88 1.05 4.34
CA THR A 122 -9.71 0.88 5.55
C THR A 122 -9.18 -0.23 6.44
N ILE A 123 -8.87 -1.41 5.88
CA ILE A 123 -8.28 -2.54 6.62
C ILE A 123 -6.94 -2.11 7.22
N THR A 124 -6.08 -1.47 6.43
CA THR A 124 -4.77 -1.01 6.86
C THR A 124 -4.87 0.01 8.00
N ALA A 125 -5.70 1.04 7.86
CA ALA A 125 -5.88 2.05 8.91
C ALA A 125 -6.46 1.45 10.19
N ARG A 126 -7.37 0.48 10.08
CA ARG A 126 -7.92 -0.23 11.24
C ARG A 126 -6.88 -1.09 11.95
N ALA A 127 -6.04 -1.79 11.21
CA ALA A 127 -4.92 -2.55 11.77
C ALA A 127 -3.92 -1.64 12.51
N LEU A 128 -3.85 -0.36 12.15
CA LEU A 128 -3.08 0.67 12.84
C LEU A 128 -3.84 1.38 13.99
N GLY A 129 -5.02 0.87 14.38
CA GLY A 129 -5.78 1.35 15.53
C GLY A 129 -6.83 2.42 15.22
N VAL A 130 -7.11 2.76 13.96
CA VAL A 130 -8.18 3.69 13.59
C VAL A 130 -9.50 2.92 13.48
N GLU A 131 -10.37 3.07 14.45
CA GLU A 131 -11.62 2.29 14.55
C GLU A 131 -12.55 2.51 13.33
N LYS A 132 -12.73 3.76 12.91
CA LYS A 132 -13.58 4.14 11.78
C LYS A 132 -12.84 5.14 10.86
N PRO A 133 -12.01 4.66 9.93
CA PRO A 133 -11.21 5.50 9.06
C PRO A 133 -12.01 6.49 8.23
N LYS A 134 -11.52 7.71 8.13
CA LYS A 134 -12.02 8.81 7.31
C LYS A 134 -11.30 8.79 5.97
N VAL A 135 -12.02 8.44 4.92
CA VAL A 135 -11.48 8.25 3.57
C VAL A 135 -11.87 9.43 2.68
N ALA A 136 -10.89 10.21 2.25
CA ALA A 136 -11.07 11.28 1.28
C ALA A 136 -10.86 10.78 -0.15
N MET A 137 -11.86 10.98 -1.01
CA MET A 137 -11.78 10.70 -2.43
C MET A 137 -11.20 11.92 -3.15
N ILE A 138 -9.93 11.85 -3.54
CA ILE A 138 -9.18 13.01 -4.07
C ILE A 138 -9.61 13.36 -5.48
N ALA A 139 -9.89 14.65 -5.66
CA ALA A 139 -10.27 15.26 -6.93
C ALA A 139 -9.74 16.70 -6.99
N PRO A 140 -9.79 17.39 -8.14
CA PRO A 140 -9.29 18.78 -8.24
C PRO A 140 -10.20 19.84 -7.58
N THR A 141 -11.39 19.46 -7.12
CA THR A 141 -12.42 20.37 -6.59
C THR A 141 -13.43 19.59 -5.73
N GLU A 142 -14.18 20.31 -4.91
CA GLU A 142 -15.29 19.79 -4.09
C GLU A 142 -16.61 19.71 -4.89
N GLN A 143 -16.66 20.25 -6.11
CA GLN A 143 -17.85 20.23 -6.96
C GLN A 143 -17.91 18.93 -7.78
N VAL A 144 -19.12 18.38 -7.93
CA VAL A 144 -19.36 17.26 -8.84
C VAL A 144 -19.49 17.81 -10.27
N LEU A 145 -18.45 17.62 -11.06
CA LEU A 145 -18.36 18.09 -12.43
C LEU A 145 -18.50 16.90 -13.41
N PRO A 146 -19.59 16.78 -14.19
CA PRO A 146 -19.83 15.62 -15.07
C PRO A 146 -18.72 15.32 -16.09
N LYS A 147 -17.90 16.33 -16.44
CA LYS A 147 -16.77 16.20 -17.38
C LYS A 147 -15.46 15.80 -16.70
N VAL A 148 -15.43 15.76 -15.37
CA VAL A 148 -14.24 15.41 -14.57
C VAL A 148 -14.53 14.09 -13.84
N GLN A 149 -14.12 12.98 -14.42
CA GLN A 149 -14.48 11.64 -13.96
C GLN A 149 -14.16 11.39 -12.49
N SER A 150 -13.05 11.94 -11.97
CA SER A 150 -12.68 11.80 -10.57
C SER A 150 -13.72 12.36 -9.60
N THR A 151 -14.39 13.44 -9.97
CA THR A 151 -15.46 14.04 -9.14
C THR A 151 -16.75 13.22 -9.16
N VAL A 152 -17.06 12.62 -10.31
CA VAL A 152 -18.22 11.74 -10.48
C VAL A 152 -18.04 10.45 -9.68
N ASP A 153 -16.91 9.79 -9.82
CA ASP A 153 -16.57 8.58 -9.08
C ASP A 153 -16.57 8.83 -7.56
N ALA A 154 -15.98 9.95 -7.13
CA ALA A 154 -15.95 10.33 -5.72
C ALA A 154 -17.36 10.50 -5.15
N ALA A 155 -18.27 11.18 -5.86
CA ALA A 155 -19.66 11.37 -5.44
C ALA A 155 -20.42 10.04 -5.35
N ILE A 156 -20.22 9.14 -6.32
CA ILE A 156 -20.82 7.80 -6.31
C ILE A 156 -20.33 7.02 -5.08
N LEU A 157 -19.01 6.97 -4.85
CA LEU A 157 -18.39 6.19 -3.77
C LEU A 157 -18.75 6.75 -2.40
N SER A 158 -18.82 8.07 -2.24
CA SER A 158 -19.29 8.72 -1.01
C SER A 158 -20.73 8.32 -0.71
N LYS A 159 -21.62 8.35 -1.72
CA LYS A 159 -23.00 7.91 -1.55
C LYS A 159 -23.13 6.42 -1.26
N MET A 160 -22.28 5.59 -1.85
CA MET A 160 -22.22 4.15 -1.53
C MET A 160 -21.78 3.92 -0.07
N GLY A 161 -20.79 4.69 0.42
CA GLY A 161 -20.37 4.68 1.82
C GLY A 161 -21.50 5.08 2.78
N GLU A 162 -22.16 6.20 2.51
CA GLU A 162 -23.32 6.68 3.30
C GLU A 162 -24.44 5.65 3.38
N ARG A 163 -24.68 4.88 2.31
CA ARG A 163 -25.70 3.83 2.26
C ARG A 163 -25.24 2.46 2.81
N GLY A 164 -24.03 2.37 3.36
CA GLY A 164 -23.48 1.14 3.92
C GLY A 164 -23.08 0.08 2.89
N GLN A 165 -23.00 0.42 1.59
CA GLN A 165 -22.53 -0.49 0.55
C GLN A 165 -21.01 -0.72 0.62
N ILE A 166 -20.27 0.21 1.21
CA ILE A 166 -18.85 0.10 1.55
C ILE A 166 -18.73 0.33 3.06
N PRO A 167 -18.77 -0.75 3.88
CA PRO A 167 -18.78 -0.62 5.32
C PRO A 167 -17.40 -0.39 5.93
N GLY A 168 -17.37 0.03 7.20
CA GLY A 168 -16.16 0.07 8.03
C GLY A 168 -15.37 1.38 7.98
N CYS A 169 -15.80 2.35 7.19
CA CYS A 169 -15.18 3.67 7.07
C CYS A 169 -16.20 4.77 6.83
N ILE A 170 -15.76 6.03 6.87
CA ILE A 170 -16.53 7.19 6.40
C ILE A 170 -15.87 7.65 5.10
N ILE A 171 -16.65 7.75 4.02
CA ILE A 171 -16.15 8.13 2.70
C ILE A 171 -16.73 9.48 2.35
N GLU A 172 -15.86 10.42 1.94
CA GLU A 172 -16.25 11.76 1.51
C GLU A 172 -15.53 12.17 0.24
N GLY A 173 -16.20 12.89 -0.61
CA GLY A 173 -15.66 13.48 -1.83
C GLY A 173 -16.74 13.78 -2.87
N PRO A 174 -16.38 14.51 -3.95
CA PRO A 174 -15.00 14.89 -4.30
C PRO A 174 -14.38 15.88 -3.32
N MET A 175 -13.05 15.81 -3.14
CA MET A 175 -12.32 16.65 -2.22
C MET A 175 -10.93 16.97 -2.76
N ALA A 176 -10.54 18.25 -2.80
CA ALA A 176 -9.18 18.62 -3.11
C ALA A 176 -8.24 18.25 -1.95
N LEU A 177 -6.96 18.03 -2.24
CA LEU A 177 -6.00 17.56 -1.25
C LEU A 177 -5.88 18.50 -0.04
N ASP A 178 -5.84 19.81 -0.27
CA ASP A 178 -5.80 20.82 0.79
C ASP A 178 -6.99 20.67 1.74
N VAL A 179 -8.19 20.51 1.21
CA VAL A 179 -9.40 20.31 2.01
C VAL A 179 -9.38 18.98 2.77
N ALA A 180 -8.77 17.95 2.23
CA ALA A 180 -8.69 16.65 2.89
C ALA A 180 -7.78 16.67 4.13
N VAL A 181 -6.68 17.44 4.10
CA VAL A 181 -5.61 17.37 5.11
C VAL A 181 -5.39 18.66 5.90
N ASP A 182 -6.01 19.78 5.51
CA ASP A 182 -5.86 21.06 6.16
C ASP A 182 -7.23 21.58 6.64
N LYS A 183 -7.35 21.73 7.95
CA LYS A 183 -8.57 22.18 8.59
C LYS A 183 -8.93 23.61 8.25
N GLU A 184 -7.92 24.49 8.14
CA GLU A 184 -8.13 25.89 7.76
C GLU A 184 -8.67 25.98 6.33
N ALA A 185 -8.09 25.24 5.39
CA ALA A 185 -8.58 25.16 4.01
C ALA A 185 -10.02 24.63 3.96
N ALA A 186 -10.37 23.63 4.74
CA ALA A 186 -11.72 23.09 4.84
C ALA A 186 -12.73 24.14 5.36
N GLU A 187 -12.35 24.90 6.39
CA GLU A 187 -13.17 25.99 6.97
C GLU A 187 -13.37 27.15 5.98
N ILE A 188 -12.30 27.60 5.31
CA ILE A 188 -12.36 28.67 4.29
C ILE A 188 -13.31 28.27 3.14
N LYS A 189 -13.20 27.02 2.67
CA LYS A 189 -14.06 26.48 1.61
C LYS A 189 -15.44 26.04 2.10
N LYS A 190 -15.72 26.19 3.41
CA LYS A 190 -17.01 25.86 4.06
C LYS A 190 -17.44 24.41 3.83
N MET A 191 -16.49 23.49 3.74
CA MET A 191 -16.77 22.07 3.60
C MET A 191 -17.25 21.48 4.93
N GLN A 192 -18.54 21.09 4.99
CA GLN A 192 -19.12 20.50 6.18
C GLN A 192 -19.00 18.97 6.11
N SER A 193 -17.88 18.44 6.57
CA SER A 193 -17.62 17.01 6.62
C SER A 193 -16.69 16.66 7.77
N VAL A 194 -16.90 15.52 8.39
CA VAL A 194 -16.00 15.00 9.43
C VAL A 194 -14.67 14.48 8.86
N VAL A 195 -14.57 14.35 7.54
CA VAL A 195 -13.36 13.93 6.82
C VAL A 195 -12.49 15.15 6.48
N ALA A 196 -13.12 16.30 6.19
CA ALA A 196 -12.43 17.51 5.77
C ALA A 196 -11.46 18.00 6.85
N GLY A 197 -10.21 18.22 6.48
CA GLY A 197 -9.09 18.60 7.34
C GLY A 197 -8.62 17.51 8.32
N ASP A 198 -9.17 16.29 8.23
CA ASP A 198 -8.90 15.22 9.18
C ASP A 198 -8.96 13.82 8.55
N ALA A 199 -8.59 13.68 7.30
CA ALA A 199 -8.58 12.41 6.59
C ALA A 199 -7.56 11.43 7.19
N ASP A 200 -7.94 10.16 7.37
CA ASP A 200 -7.02 9.06 7.70
C ASP A 200 -6.50 8.39 6.44
N CYS A 201 -7.30 8.43 5.37
CA CYS A 201 -6.99 7.76 4.11
C CYS A 201 -7.24 8.68 2.92
N LEU A 202 -6.38 8.57 1.89
CA LEU A 202 -6.55 9.26 0.61
C LEU A 202 -6.65 8.24 -0.53
N ILE A 203 -7.66 8.37 -1.39
CA ILE A 203 -7.79 7.60 -2.62
C ILE A 203 -7.53 8.53 -3.80
N PHE A 204 -6.49 8.24 -4.55
CA PHE A 204 -6.12 9.02 -5.74
C PHE A 204 -6.91 8.61 -6.98
N PRO A 205 -7.24 9.56 -7.85
CA PRO A 205 -8.02 9.29 -9.06
C PRO A 205 -7.26 8.47 -10.12
N ASN A 206 -5.93 8.56 -10.14
CA ASN A 206 -5.03 7.89 -11.06
C ASN A 206 -3.65 7.73 -10.45
N LEU A 207 -2.83 6.88 -11.07
CA LEU A 207 -1.48 6.57 -10.64
C LEU A 207 -0.57 7.80 -10.61
N GLU A 208 -0.69 8.66 -11.60
CA GLU A 208 0.19 9.83 -11.74
C GLU A 208 0.06 10.75 -10.54
N SER A 209 -1.17 11.07 -10.11
CA SER A 209 -1.41 11.93 -8.95
C SER A 209 -0.94 11.28 -7.65
N GLY A 210 -1.22 9.99 -7.47
CA GLY A 210 -0.76 9.23 -6.30
C GLY A 210 0.76 9.11 -6.23
N ASN A 211 1.40 8.80 -7.36
CA ASN A 211 2.85 8.65 -7.44
C ASN A 211 3.59 9.98 -7.22
N VAL A 212 3.08 11.09 -7.78
CA VAL A 212 3.65 12.44 -7.55
C VAL A 212 3.51 12.81 -6.07
N PHE A 213 2.33 12.63 -5.47
CA PHE A 213 2.11 12.87 -4.03
C PHE A 213 3.10 12.07 -3.17
N TYR A 214 3.19 10.76 -3.41
CA TYR A 214 4.11 9.88 -2.70
C TYR A 214 5.56 10.33 -2.80
N LYS A 215 6.04 10.62 -4.01
CA LYS A 215 7.43 11.04 -4.24
C LYS A 215 7.72 12.43 -3.68
N THR A 216 6.78 13.36 -3.78
CA THR A 216 6.90 14.71 -3.21
C THR A 216 7.07 14.62 -1.69
N ASN A 217 6.18 13.91 -1.01
CA ASN A 217 6.29 13.75 0.44
C ASN A 217 7.57 13.04 0.86
N THR A 218 7.98 11.99 0.14
CA THR A 218 9.20 11.26 0.46
C THR A 218 10.47 12.08 0.24
N LYS A 219 10.57 12.78 -0.90
CA LYS A 219 11.83 13.41 -1.33
C LYS A 219 11.95 14.88 -0.94
N LEU A 220 10.84 15.60 -0.89
CA LEU A 220 10.80 17.02 -0.52
C LEU A 220 10.27 17.22 0.90
N GLY A 221 9.29 16.42 1.32
CA GLY A 221 8.70 16.47 2.66
C GLY A 221 9.40 15.59 3.70
N HIS A 222 10.39 14.78 3.30
CA HIS A 222 11.13 13.86 4.18
C HIS A 222 10.25 12.94 5.04
N SER A 223 9.06 12.59 4.54
CA SER A 223 8.13 11.71 5.24
C SER A 223 8.69 10.31 5.38
N LYS A 224 8.48 9.70 6.54
CA LYS A 224 8.71 8.28 6.74
C LYS A 224 7.54 7.49 6.17
N GLN A 225 7.80 6.26 5.78
CA GLN A 225 6.76 5.44 5.14
C GLN A 225 7.02 3.96 5.27
N GLY A 226 5.93 3.19 5.16
CA GLY A 226 5.91 1.76 4.93
C GLY A 226 4.86 1.44 3.88
N ALA A 227 5.13 0.47 2.99
CA ALA A 227 4.25 0.18 1.88
C ALA A 227 4.15 -1.30 1.57
N VAL A 228 2.94 -1.73 1.16
CA VAL A 228 2.65 -3.12 0.81
C VAL A 228 1.77 -3.21 -0.43
N LEU A 229 1.91 -4.29 -1.17
CA LEU A 229 0.91 -4.75 -2.12
C LEU A 229 -0.14 -5.55 -1.36
N VAL A 230 -1.39 -5.27 -1.61
CA VAL A 230 -2.57 -5.92 -1.02
C VAL A 230 -3.49 -6.45 -2.11
N GLY A 231 -4.34 -7.42 -1.77
CA GLY A 231 -5.20 -8.11 -2.74
C GLY A 231 -4.62 -9.43 -3.24
N ALA A 232 -3.42 -9.81 -2.80
CA ALA A 232 -2.88 -11.16 -2.91
C ALA A 232 -3.25 -11.98 -1.66
N LYS A 233 -2.92 -13.29 -1.67
CA LYS A 233 -3.15 -14.22 -0.55
C LYS A 233 -2.51 -13.74 0.76
N VAL A 234 -1.37 -13.06 0.67
CA VAL A 234 -0.65 -12.47 1.80
C VAL A 234 -0.16 -11.07 1.43
N PRO A 235 0.11 -10.20 2.42
CA PRO A 235 0.75 -8.92 2.18
C PRO A 235 2.12 -9.12 1.50
N SER A 236 2.38 -8.31 0.47
CA SER A 236 3.59 -8.45 -0.34
C SER A 236 4.39 -7.16 -0.32
N VAL A 237 5.65 -7.20 0.16
CA VAL A 237 6.51 -6.01 0.23
C VAL A 237 7.24 -5.80 -1.10
N LEU A 238 6.91 -4.69 -1.77
CA LEU A 238 7.56 -4.26 -3.01
C LEU A 238 8.43 -3.03 -2.74
N SER A 239 9.62 -3.26 -2.17
CA SER A 239 10.58 -2.19 -1.91
C SER A 239 11.38 -1.83 -3.17
N SER A 240 11.65 -0.54 -3.35
CA SER A 240 12.61 -0.05 -4.34
C SER A 240 14.05 -0.31 -3.86
N ARG A 241 14.98 -0.49 -4.81
CA ARG A 241 16.42 -0.57 -4.47
C ARG A 241 16.93 0.72 -3.81
N GLY A 242 16.32 1.86 -4.12
CA GLY A 242 16.65 3.17 -3.56
C GLY A 242 15.93 3.53 -2.26
N ASP A 243 15.12 2.62 -1.71
CA ASP A 243 14.45 2.86 -0.42
C ASP A 243 15.44 2.71 0.74
N SER A 244 15.27 3.56 1.74
CA SER A 244 16.07 3.50 2.97
C SER A 244 15.83 2.19 3.73
N VAL A 245 16.75 1.84 4.62
CA VAL A 245 16.59 0.71 5.54
C VAL A 245 15.33 0.89 6.40
N GLU A 246 15.09 2.11 6.88
CA GLU A 246 13.90 2.46 7.66
C GLU A 246 12.61 2.19 6.87
N THR A 247 12.51 2.63 5.61
CA THR A 247 11.35 2.36 4.75
C THR A 247 11.10 0.86 4.55
N LYS A 248 12.18 0.08 4.37
CA LYS A 248 12.07 -1.37 4.23
C LYS A 248 11.59 -2.03 5.53
N LEU A 249 12.13 -1.60 6.68
CA LEU A 249 11.72 -2.09 7.99
C LEU A 249 10.25 -1.75 8.28
N ASN A 250 9.83 -0.52 8.02
CA ASN A 250 8.44 -0.09 8.18
C ASN A 250 7.49 -0.89 7.28
N SER A 251 7.93 -1.22 6.05
CA SER A 251 7.13 -2.04 5.13
C SER A 251 7.00 -3.49 5.62
N ILE A 252 8.05 -4.06 6.21
CA ILE A 252 7.99 -5.39 6.84
C ILE A 252 7.06 -5.35 8.04
N ALA A 253 7.17 -4.33 8.91
CA ALA A 253 6.30 -4.16 10.07
C ALA A 253 4.82 -4.03 9.65
N LEU A 254 4.54 -3.22 8.63
CA LEU A 254 3.19 -3.07 8.09
C LEU A 254 2.65 -4.39 7.52
N ALA A 255 3.48 -5.13 6.79
CA ALA A 255 3.10 -6.42 6.25
C ALA A 255 2.82 -7.44 7.36
N ALA A 256 3.62 -7.47 8.43
CA ALA A 256 3.41 -8.33 9.59
C ALA A 256 2.08 -8.03 10.28
N ILE A 257 1.76 -6.75 10.52
CA ILE A 257 0.48 -6.33 11.12
C ILE A 257 -0.72 -6.74 10.24
N LEU A 258 -0.57 -6.74 8.93
CA LEU A 258 -1.65 -7.08 7.99
C LEU A 258 -1.77 -8.59 7.73
N SER A 259 -0.85 -9.41 8.21
CA SER A 259 -0.88 -10.87 8.10
C SER A 259 -1.58 -11.55 9.28
N GLU A 260 -1.82 -10.83 10.38
CA GLU A 260 -2.61 -11.26 11.54
C GLU A 260 -4.12 -11.25 11.24
#